data_8084690c5e2df06a11e8b0d51d9ad984
#
_entry.id   8084690c5e2df06a11e8b0d51d9ad984
#
_cell.length_a   1.000
_cell.length_b   1.000
_cell.length_c   1.000
_cell.angle_alpha   90.00
_cell.angle_beta   90.00
_cell.angle_gamma   90.00
#
_symmetry.space_group_name_H-M   'P 1'
#
loop_
_entity.id
_entity.type
_entity.pdbx_description
1 polymer ?
#
loop_
_entity_poly.entity_id
_entity_poly.type
_entity_poly.pdbx_seq_one_letter_code
_entity_poly.pdbx_strand_id
1 'polypeptide(L)'
;MKLFYKKDGGVIQLIDKEKINEWPIELPLIFIEYIRNNQLKSYTDTKVQKEVEQYLDEILKDVAIPRLIEVLEGNKDDEILNALIRIEELANKKIELVKPIKPYIENLLKKDNKDILKLSKNILGSFTKAENRKKLAEKRKIMQLKEREFLEGKINGEEYAKARKEYLILKE
;
A
#
# COMPACT_ATOMS: atom_id res chain seq x y z
N MET A 1 15.51 -16.36 -12.38
CA MET A 1 15.51 -16.96 -11.02
C MET A 1 16.58 -16.26 -10.18
N LYS A 2 16.18 -15.59 -9.08
CA LYS A 2 17.12 -14.96 -8.13
C LYS A 2 17.34 -15.89 -6.95
N LEU A 3 18.58 -16.13 -6.56
CA LEU A 3 18.97 -16.94 -5.40
C LEU A 3 19.47 -15.99 -4.31
N PHE A 4 18.97 -16.14 -3.09
CA PHE A 4 19.47 -15.43 -1.91
C PHE A 4 20.01 -16.44 -0.90
N TYR A 5 21.19 -16.14 -0.35
CA TYR A 5 21.88 -17.00 0.59
C TYR A 5 21.63 -16.53 2.02
N LYS A 6 21.25 -17.45 2.89
CA LYS A 6 21.17 -17.23 4.33
C LYS A 6 22.55 -17.37 4.97
N LYS A 7 22.73 -16.78 6.17
CA LYS A 7 23.99 -16.91 6.94
C LYS A 7 24.32 -18.34 7.37
N ASP A 8 23.31 -19.19 7.53
CA ASP A 8 23.43 -20.61 7.88
C ASP A 8 23.73 -21.51 6.67
N GLY A 9 24.05 -20.93 5.51
CA GLY A 9 24.28 -21.67 4.26
C GLY A 9 23.00 -22.08 3.53
N GLY A 10 21.83 -21.76 4.07
CA GLY A 10 20.56 -22.00 3.41
C GLY A 10 20.37 -21.08 2.20
N VAL A 11 19.74 -21.58 1.13
CA VAL A 11 19.43 -20.84 -0.09
C VAL A 11 17.93 -20.60 -0.14
N ILE A 12 17.51 -19.33 -0.33
CA ILE A 12 16.13 -19.02 -0.75
C ILE A 12 16.13 -18.83 -2.25
N GLN A 13 15.36 -19.69 -2.89
CA GLN A 13 15.05 -19.58 -4.29
C GLN A 13 13.77 -18.76 -4.44
N LEU A 14 13.87 -17.55 -5.04
CA LEU A 14 12.68 -16.79 -5.42
C LEU A 14 12.08 -17.44 -6.67
N ILE A 15 10.79 -17.75 -6.56
CA ILE A 15 10.02 -18.37 -7.65
C ILE A 15 9.82 -17.32 -8.74
N ASP A 16 9.82 -17.75 -9.99
CA ASP A 16 9.53 -16.88 -11.12
C ASP A 16 8.09 -16.34 -11.02
N LYS A 17 7.89 -15.05 -11.29
CA LYS A 17 6.57 -14.42 -11.25
C LYS A 17 5.58 -15.09 -12.20
N GLU A 18 6.03 -15.55 -13.37
CA GLU A 18 5.20 -16.25 -14.34
C GLU A 18 4.60 -17.52 -13.75
N LYS A 19 5.38 -18.27 -12.96
CA LYS A 19 4.88 -19.47 -12.26
C LYS A 19 3.90 -19.13 -11.14
N ILE A 20 4.05 -17.97 -10.49
CA ILE A 20 3.13 -17.49 -9.46
C ILE A 20 1.77 -17.14 -10.08
N ASN A 21 1.75 -16.72 -11.35
CA ASN A 21 0.51 -16.47 -12.08
C ASN A 21 -0.35 -17.71 -12.31
N GLU A 22 0.24 -18.90 -12.26
CA GLU A 22 -0.48 -20.17 -12.38
C GLU A 22 -1.10 -20.65 -11.05
N TRP A 23 -0.76 -20.02 -9.93
CA TRP A 23 -1.23 -20.40 -8.62
C TRP A 23 -2.70 -20.03 -8.38
N PRO A 24 -3.44 -20.75 -7.50
CA PRO A 24 -4.73 -20.32 -7.01
C PRO A 24 -4.70 -18.89 -6.47
N ILE A 25 -5.82 -18.19 -6.61
CA ILE A 25 -5.94 -16.74 -6.34
C ILE A 25 -5.36 -16.28 -4.98
N GLU A 26 -5.54 -17.11 -3.95
CA GLU A 26 -5.12 -16.76 -2.58
C GLU A 26 -3.64 -17.05 -2.30
N LEU A 27 -3.01 -17.97 -3.04
CA LEU A 27 -1.64 -18.41 -2.76
C LEU A 27 -0.59 -17.31 -2.88
N PRO A 28 -0.64 -16.39 -3.83
CA PRO A 28 0.33 -15.29 -3.89
C PRO A 28 0.34 -14.44 -2.61
N LEU A 29 -0.81 -14.17 -2.01
CA LEU A 29 -0.91 -13.39 -0.77
C LEU A 29 -0.36 -14.19 0.42
N ILE A 30 -0.74 -15.46 0.54
CA ILE A 30 -0.24 -16.36 1.58
C ILE A 30 1.28 -16.49 1.50
N PHE A 31 1.82 -16.63 0.29
CA PHE A 31 3.27 -16.68 0.06
C PHE A 31 3.98 -15.40 0.51
N ILE A 32 3.45 -14.23 0.13
CA ILE A 32 4.01 -12.94 0.54
C ILE A 32 4.03 -12.82 2.08
N GLU A 33 2.93 -13.15 2.74
CA GLU A 33 2.83 -13.09 4.20
C GLU A 33 3.77 -14.09 4.88
N TYR A 34 3.85 -15.31 4.38
CA TYR A 34 4.76 -16.31 4.91
C TYR A 34 6.22 -15.85 4.86
N ILE A 35 6.66 -15.35 3.70
CA ILE A 35 8.04 -14.87 3.54
C ILE A 35 8.31 -13.68 4.47
N ARG A 36 7.42 -12.69 4.54
CA ARG A 36 7.57 -11.52 5.42
C ARG A 36 7.66 -11.89 6.90
N ASN A 37 6.79 -12.77 7.34
CA ASN A 37 6.66 -13.09 8.76
C ASN A 37 7.74 -14.04 9.25
N ASN A 38 8.15 -15.02 8.43
CA ASN A 38 8.97 -16.13 8.86
C ASN A 38 10.40 -16.08 8.31
N GLN A 39 10.58 -15.57 7.10
CA GLN A 39 11.86 -15.67 6.41
C GLN A 39 12.62 -14.35 6.39
N LEU A 40 11.95 -13.23 6.17
CA LEU A 40 12.59 -11.94 6.04
C LEU A 40 13.37 -11.55 7.30
N LYS A 41 12.85 -11.89 8.47
CA LYS A 41 13.48 -11.63 9.77
C LYS A 41 14.74 -12.48 10.02
N SER A 42 14.91 -13.58 9.32
CA SER A 42 16.09 -14.45 9.46
C SER A 42 17.33 -13.91 8.73
N TYR A 43 17.16 -12.94 7.82
CA TYR A 43 18.28 -12.30 7.16
C TYR A 43 18.89 -11.22 8.03
N THR A 44 20.19 -11.28 8.21
CA THR A 44 20.95 -10.23 8.91
C THR A 44 21.47 -9.15 7.96
N ASP A 45 21.54 -9.46 6.67
CA ASP A 45 21.95 -8.49 5.64
C ASP A 45 20.75 -7.63 5.23
N THR A 46 20.84 -6.35 5.55
CA THR A 46 19.80 -5.35 5.22
C THR A 46 19.61 -5.15 3.71
N LYS A 47 20.64 -5.41 2.90
CA LYS A 47 20.55 -5.33 1.44
C LYS A 47 19.69 -6.47 0.91
N VAL A 48 19.94 -7.69 1.37
CA VAL A 48 19.13 -8.86 1.01
C VAL A 48 17.69 -8.69 1.47
N GLN A 49 17.45 -8.21 2.70
CA GLN A 49 16.09 -7.92 3.18
C GLN A 49 15.34 -6.96 2.24
N LYS A 50 15.98 -5.87 1.81
CA LYS A 50 15.39 -4.90 0.88
C LYS A 50 15.08 -5.51 -0.49
N GLU A 51 15.98 -6.32 -1.03
CA GLU A 51 15.77 -6.96 -2.33
C GLU A 51 14.61 -7.97 -2.28
N VAL A 52 14.51 -8.75 -1.20
CA VAL A 52 13.38 -9.68 -0.99
C VAL A 52 12.08 -8.91 -0.82
N GLU A 53 12.06 -7.84 -0.01
CA GLU A 53 10.87 -7.02 0.19
C GLU A 53 10.39 -6.38 -1.12
N GLN A 54 11.33 -5.87 -1.94
CA GLN A 54 11.02 -5.34 -3.26
C GLN A 54 10.40 -6.40 -4.17
N TYR A 55 10.95 -7.61 -4.19
CA TYR A 55 10.39 -8.73 -4.97
C TYR A 55 8.96 -9.08 -4.51
N LEU A 56 8.71 -9.11 -3.19
CA LEU A 56 7.36 -9.36 -2.66
C LEU A 56 6.37 -8.24 -3.02
N ASP A 57 6.83 -6.99 -3.05
CA ASP A 57 6.02 -5.86 -3.50
C ASP A 57 5.70 -5.94 -5.01
N GLU A 58 6.63 -6.44 -5.83
CA GLU A 58 6.39 -6.71 -7.24
C GLU A 58 5.36 -7.82 -7.45
N ILE A 59 5.44 -8.94 -6.69
CA ILE A 59 4.41 -10.00 -6.75
C ILE A 59 3.04 -9.43 -6.34
N LEU A 60 3.01 -8.64 -5.27
CA LEU A 60 1.77 -8.02 -4.81
C LEU A 60 1.16 -7.15 -5.92
N LYS A 61 1.97 -6.30 -6.54
CA LYS A 61 1.53 -5.35 -7.58
C LYS A 61 1.15 -6.03 -8.89
N ASP A 62 2.00 -6.96 -9.35
CA ASP A 62 1.91 -7.49 -10.72
C ASP A 62 1.05 -8.75 -10.80
N VAL A 63 0.81 -9.43 -9.67
CA VAL A 63 0.06 -10.71 -9.63
C VAL A 63 -1.15 -10.62 -8.70
N ALA A 64 -0.93 -10.33 -7.40
CA ALA A 64 -2.01 -10.45 -6.42
C ALA A 64 -3.09 -9.37 -6.59
N ILE A 65 -2.69 -8.11 -6.83
CA ILE A 65 -3.63 -7.00 -7.02
C ILE A 65 -4.52 -7.17 -8.26
N PRO A 66 -4.00 -7.49 -9.46
CA PRO A 66 -4.84 -7.75 -10.61
C PRO A 66 -5.88 -8.84 -10.36
N ARG A 67 -5.51 -9.93 -9.70
CA ARG A 67 -6.43 -11.02 -9.36
C ARG A 67 -7.50 -10.62 -8.35
N LEU A 68 -7.15 -9.81 -7.35
CA LEU A 68 -8.16 -9.24 -6.45
C LEU A 68 -9.15 -8.36 -7.22
N ILE A 69 -8.69 -7.60 -8.21
CA ILE A 69 -9.56 -6.81 -9.09
C ILE A 69 -10.53 -7.71 -9.85
N GLU A 70 -10.05 -8.79 -10.46
CA GLU A 70 -10.90 -9.76 -11.17
C GLU A 70 -12.01 -10.32 -10.26
N VAL A 71 -11.68 -10.62 -8.99
CA VAL A 71 -12.69 -11.07 -8.01
C VAL A 71 -13.70 -9.96 -7.68
N LEU A 72 -13.27 -8.71 -7.53
CA LEU A 72 -14.17 -7.58 -7.23
C LEU A 72 -15.12 -7.28 -8.39
N GLU A 73 -14.72 -7.55 -9.63
CA GLU A 73 -15.56 -7.44 -10.84
C GLU A 73 -16.51 -8.65 -11.02
N GLY A 74 -16.31 -9.70 -10.25
CA GLY A 74 -17.15 -10.89 -10.26
C GLY A 74 -18.53 -10.68 -9.65
N ASN A 75 -19.33 -11.75 -9.69
CA ASN A 75 -20.73 -11.73 -9.22
C ASN A 75 -20.98 -12.51 -7.93
N LYS A 76 -19.94 -13.15 -7.37
CA LYS A 76 -20.07 -13.99 -6.17
C LYS A 76 -19.73 -13.16 -4.94
N ASP A 77 -20.75 -12.82 -4.17
CA ASP A 77 -20.62 -11.95 -3.00
C ASP A 77 -19.67 -12.50 -1.95
N ASP A 78 -19.64 -13.82 -1.72
CA ASP A 78 -18.72 -14.41 -0.74
C ASP A 78 -17.25 -14.27 -1.17
N GLU A 79 -16.94 -14.42 -2.45
CA GLU A 79 -15.58 -14.20 -2.98
C GLU A 79 -15.20 -12.73 -2.88
N ILE A 80 -16.12 -11.82 -3.19
CA ILE A 80 -15.92 -10.37 -3.06
C ILE A 80 -15.66 -9.98 -1.60
N LEU A 81 -16.42 -10.52 -0.65
CA LEU A 81 -16.22 -10.26 0.78
C LEU A 81 -14.83 -10.72 1.25
N ASN A 82 -14.43 -11.92 0.87
CA ASN A 82 -13.10 -12.44 1.18
C ASN A 82 -11.99 -11.56 0.57
N ALA A 83 -12.15 -11.13 -0.68
CA ALA A 83 -11.20 -10.22 -1.32
C ALA A 83 -11.12 -8.86 -0.59
N LEU A 84 -12.26 -8.29 -0.19
CA LEU A 84 -12.31 -7.02 0.55
C LEU A 84 -11.60 -7.13 1.91
N ILE A 85 -11.77 -8.24 2.64
CA ILE A 85 -11.05 -8.48 3.91
C ILE A 85 -9.53 -8.45 3.67
N ARG A 86 -9.06 -9.16 2.62
CA ARG A 86 -7.63 -9.16 2.28
C ARG A 86 -7.13 -7.78 1.85
N ILE A 87 -7.92 -7.04 1.09
CA ILE A 87 -7.59 -5.66 0.69
C ILE A 87 -7.51 -4.74 1.91
N GLU A 88 -8.42 -4.87 2.89
CA GLU A 88 -8.37 -4.09 4.14
C GLU A 88 -7.09 -4.35 4.92
N GLU A 89 -6.70 -5.62 5.08
CA GLU A 89 -5.44 -6.02 5.72
C GLU A 89 -4.21 -5.43 5.00
N LEU A 90 -4.19 -5.48 3.67
CA LEU A 90 -3.12 -4.92 2.85
C LEU A 90 -3.08 -3.39 2.93
N ALA A 91 -4.25 -2.72 2.89
CA ALA A 91 -4.37 -1.28 2.99
C ALA A 91 -3.82 -0.75 4.33
N ASN A 92 -4.01 -1.50 5.41
CA ASN A 92 -3.46 -1.16 6.72
C ASN A 92 -1.93 -1.24 6.78
N LYS A 93 -1.31 -2.08 5.94
CA LYS A 93 0.15 -2.30 5.90
C LYS A 93 0.85 -1.49 4.81
N LYS A 94 0.30 -1.47 3.59
CA LYS A 94 0.94 -0.92 2.37
C LYS A 94 -0.09 -0.26 1.45
N ILE A 95 -0.74 0.79 1.91
CA ILE A 95 -1.86 1.44 1.24
C ILE A 95 -1.53 1.91 -0.19
N GLU A 96 -0.30 2.38 -0.44
CA GLU A 96 0.11 2.86 -1.77
C GLU A 96 0.11 1.75 -2.82
N LEU A 97 0.40 0.50 -2.41
CA LEU A 97 0.41 -0.64 -3.34
C LEU A 97 -0.99 -1.07 -3.73
N VAL A 98 -1.97 -0.94 -2.84
CA VAL A 98 -3.37 -1.33 -3.10
C VAL A 98 -4.22 -0.18 -3.66
N LYS A 99 -3.65 1.00 -3.80
CA LYS A 99 -4.36 2.17 -4.35
C LYS A 99 -5.00 1.96 -5.74
N PRO A 100 -4.41 1.19 -6.67
CA PRO A 100 -5.04 0.88 -7.95
C PRO A 100 -6.40 0.17 -7.85
N ILE A 101 -6.70 -0.48 -6.72
CA ILE A 101 -7.99 -1.16 -6.48
C ILE A 101 -9.13 -0.17 -6.17
N LYS A 102 -8.83 1.07 -5.78
CA LYS A 102 -9.81 2.06 -5.32
C LYS A 102 -11.05 2.21 -6.23
N PRO A 103 -10.92 2.36 -7.57
CA PRO A 103 -12.08 2.52 -8.45
C PRO A 103 -13.03 1.30 -8.42
N TYR A 104 -12.48 0.11 -8.27
CA TYR A 104 -13.27 -1.14 -8.22
C TYR A 104 -14.06 -1.24 -6.91
N ILE A 105 -13.47 -0.82 -5.79
CA ILE A 105 -14.17 -0.73 -4.50
C ILE A 105 -15.28 0.34 -4.56
N GLU A 106 -15.05 1.48 -5.22
CA GLU A 106 -16.07 2.51 -5.41
C GLU A 106 -17.29 1.96 -6.20
N ASN A 107 -17.06 1.10 -7.18
CA ASN A 107 -18.14 0.44 -7.90
C ASN A 107 -18.99 -0.49 -7.03
N LEU A 108 -18.38 -1.13 -6.02
CA LEU A 108 -19.10 -2.01 -5.08
C LEU A 108 -20.07 -1.25 -4.17
N LEU A 109 -19.96 0.07 -4.04
CA LEU A 109 -20.95 0.89 -3.31
C LEU A 109 -22.34 0.87 -3.93
N LYS A 110 -22.50 0.34 -5.15
CA LYS A 110 -23.78 0.17 -5.85
C LYS A 110 -24.43 -1.19 -5.58
N LYS A 111 -23.72 -2.13 -4.96
CA LYS A 111 -24.26 -3.47 -4.62
C LYS A 111 -25.24 -3.39 -3.45
N ASP A 112 -26.24 -4.28 -3.44
CA ASP A 112 -27.26 -4.34 -2.38
C ASP A 112 -26.87 -5.36 -1.28
N ASN A 113 -25.57 -5.42 -0.95
CA ASN A 113 -25.06 -6.27 0.14
C ASN A 113 -24.44 -5.41 1.23
N LYS A 114 -25.04 -5.45 2.43
CA LYS A 114 -24.66 -4.59 3.58
C LYS A 114 -23.21 -4.78 4.01
N ASP A 115 -22.70 -6.01 3.99
CA ASP A 115 -21.35 -6.31 4.45
C ASP A 115 -20.32 -5.84 3.42
N ILE A 116 -20.59 -6.03 2.12
CA ILE A 116 -19.78 -5.47 1.03
C ILE A 116 -19.75 -3.94 1.14
N LEU A 117 -20.90 -3.28 1.34
CA LEU A 117 -20.99 -1.83 1.49
C LEU A 117 -20.17 -1.33 2.68
N LYS A 118 -20.27 -2.02 3.84
CA LYS A 118 -19.56 -1.64 5.06
C LYS A 118 -18.04 -1.74 4.86
N LEU A 119 -17.54 -2.87 4.37
CA LEU A 119 -16.12 -3.08 4.13
C LEU A 119 -15.58 -2.10 3.08
N SER A 120 -16.30 -1.90 1.96
CA SER A 120 -15.93 -0.95 0.93
C SER A 120 -15.78 0.47 1.48
N LYS A 121 -16.73 0.94 2.30
CA LYS A 121 -16.65 2.26 2.96
C LYS A 121 -15.46 2.37 3.91
N ASN A 122 -15.16 1.33 4.68
CA ASN A 122 -14.02 1.30 5.59
C ASN A 122 -12.70 1.45 4.84
N ILE A 123 -12.53 0.66 3.78
CA ILE A 123 -11.32 0.67 2.95
C ILE A 123 -11.15 2.04 2.27
N LEU A 124 -12.21 2.58 1.67
CA LEU A 124 -12.19 3.91 1.05
C LEU A 124 -11.89 5.02 2.06
N GLY A 125 -12.41 4.90 3.29
CA GLY A 125 -12.07 5.79 4.40
C GLY A 125 -10.58 5.73 4.75
N SER A 126 -9.97 4.55 4.71
CA SER A 126 -8.52 4.37 4.93
C SER A 126 -7.69 5.03 3.83
N PHE A 127 -8.09 4.92 2.55
CA PHE A 127 -7.45 5.63 1.43
C PHE A 127 -7.52 7.14 1.61
N THR A 128 -8.70 7.68 1.94
CA THR A 128 -8.89 9.12 2.16
C THR A 128 -8.02 9.63 3.32
N LYS A 129 -7.97 8.89 4.43
CA LYS A 129 -7.11 9.24 5.57
C LYS A 129 -5.63 9.26 5.19
N ALA A 130 -5.17 8.28 4.40
CA ALA A 130 -3.78 8.24 3.94
C ALA A 130 -3.45 9.38 2.99
N GLU A 131 -4.34 9.70 2.06
CA GLU A 131 -4.19 10.84 1.15
C GLU A 131 -4.12 12.16 1.90
N ASN A 132 -4.99 12.36 2.90
CA ASN A 132 -4.97 13.55 3.74
C ASN A 132 -3.70 13.67 4.56
N ARG A 133 -3.21 12.56 5.15
CA ARG A 133 -1.91 12.55 5.86
C ARG A 133 -0.76 12.92 4.94
N LYS A 134 -0.74 12.43 3.71
CA LYS A 134 0.29 12.76 2.72
C LYS A 134 0.24 14.25 2.35
N LYS A 135 -0.94 14.78 2.03
CA LYS A 135 -1.13 16.22 1.75
C LYS A 135 -0.68 17.10 2.92
N LEU A 136 -1.05 16.71 4.15
CA LEU A 136 -0.64 17.44 5.36
C LEU A 136 0.89 17.44 5.55
N ALA A 137 1.52 16.28 5.32
CA ALA A 137 2.98 16.16 5.42
C ALA A 137 3.70 17.00 4.36
N GLU A 138 3.19 17.04 3.12
CA GLU A 138 3.71 17.88 2.04
C GLU A 138 3.58 19.38 2.38
N LYS A 139 2.39 19.81 2.84
CA LYS A 139 2.18 21.22 3.25
C LYS A 139 3.04 21.60 4.44
N ARG A 140 3.26 20.68 5.39
CA ARG A 140 4.21 20.92 6.50
C ARG A 140 5.63 21.14 6.00
N LYS A 141 6.11 20.33 5.06
CA LYS A 141 7.44 20.50 4.47
C LYS A 141 7.59 21.85 3.76
N ILE A 142 6.55 22.24 2.97
CA ILE A 142 6.54 23.54 2.28
C ILE A 142 6.57 24.68 3.29
N MET A 143 5.74 24.61 4.34
CA MET A 143 5.72 25.62 5.40
C MET A 143 7.09 25.76 6.08
N GLN A 144 7.73 24.63 6.44
CA GLN A 144 9.05 24.62 7.07
C GLN A 144 10.16 25.17 6.15
N LEU A 145 10.06 24.90 4.84
CA LEU A 145 10.98 25.50 3.86
C LEU A 145 10.80 27.02 3.81
N LYS A 146 9.54 27.48 3.70
CA LYS A 146 9.22 28.92 3.65
C LYS A 146 9.59 29.64 4.95
N GLU A 147 9.46 29.00 6.10
CA GLU A 147 9.93 29.53 7.38
C GLU A 147 11.44 29.77 7.36
N ARG A 148 12.22 28.82 6.85
CA ARG A 148 13.67 28.96 6.72
C ARG A 148 14.06 30.09 5.76
N GLU A 149 13.42 30.12 4.57
CA GLU A 149 13.64 31.17 3.57
C GLU A 149 13.31 32.57 4.12
N PHE A 150 12.26 32.70 4.93
CA PHE A 150 11.89 33.93 5.60
C PHE A 150 12.94 34.37 6.64
N LEU A 151 13.41 33.43 7.47
CA LEU A 151 14.46 33.69 8.46
C LEU A 151 15.80 34.10 7.80
N GLU A 152 16.08 33.60 6.61
CA GLU A 152 17.26 33.96 5.80
C GLU A 152 17.05 35.25 5.00
N GLY A 153 15.89 35.93 5.10
CA GLY A 153 15.57 37.14 4.36
C GLY A 153 15.35 36.98 2.85
N LYS A 154 15.14 35.73 2.39
CA LYS A 154 14.95 35.40 0.97
C LYS A 154 13.51 35.63 0.47
N ILE A 155 12.53 35.58 1.36
CA ILE A 155 11.12 35.84 1.08
C ILE A 155 10.55 36.83 2.08
N ASN A 156 9.40 37.45 1.73
CA ASN A 156 8.70 38.36 2.61
C ASN A 156 7.73 37.61 3.57
N GLY A 157 7.21 38.35 4.56
CA GLY A 157 6.31 37.81 5.58
C GLY A 157 4.96 37.31 5.01
N GLU A 158 4.51 37.88 3.89
CA GLU A 158 3.25 37.48 3.26
C GLU A 158 3.34 36.06 2.65
N GLU A 159 4.46 35.76 1.98
CA GLU A 159 4.70 34.43 1.40
C GLU A 159 4.78 33.36 2.48
N TYR A 160 5.46 33.62 3.60
CA TYR A 160 5.49 32.71 4.74
C TYR A 160 4.10 32.55 5.36
N ALA A 161 3.38 33.67 5.60
CA ALA A 161 2.03 33.63 6.18
C ALA A 161 1.05 32.79 5.33
N LYS A 162 1.14 32.90 4.00
CA LYS A 162 0.34 32.09 3.07
C LYS A 162 0.61 30.59 3.23
N ALA A 163 1.86 30.17 3.22
CA ALA A 163 2.23 28.75 3.38
C ALA A 163 1.79 28.20 4.75
N ARG A 164 1.93 29.02 5.82
CA ARG A 164 1.47 28.66 7.17
C ARG A 164 -0.04 28.50 7.23
N LYS A 165 -0.81 29.41 6.61
CA LYS A 165 -2.27 29.33 6.54
C LYS A 165 -2.74 28.07 5.82
N GLU A 166 -2.13 27.74 4.67
CA GLU A 166 -2.44 26.55 3.91
C GLU A 166 -2.19 25.25 4.71
N TYR A 167 -1.14 25.20 5.52
CA TYR A 167 -0.87 24.06 6.42
C TYR A 167 -1.91 23.96 7.53
N LEU A 168 -2.26 25.10 8.17
CA LEU A 168 -3.19 25.10 9.30
C LEU A 168 -4.60 24.67 8.90
N ILE A 169 -5.09 25.12 7.73
CA ILE A 169 -6.41 24.69 7.18
C ILE A 169 -6.50 23.17 7.00
N LEU A 170 -5.40 22.49 6.65
CA LEU A 170 -5.40 21.04 6.49
C LEU A 170 -5.19 20.27 7.80
N LYS A 171 -4.76 20.96 8.87
CA LYS A 171 -4.53 20.36 10.17
C LYS A 171 -5.79 20.28 11.01
N GLU A 172 -6.75 21.16 10.78
CA GLU A 172 -8.10 21.14 11.39
C GLU A 172 -8.95 20.01 10.81
#